data_1e854ce0204933771f1f84fa92537ecb
#
_entry.id   1e854ce0204933771f1f84fa92537ecb
#
_cell.length_a   1.000
_cell.length_b   1.000
_cell.length_c   1.000
_cell.angle_alpha   90.00
_cell.angle_beta   90.00
_cell.angle_gamma   90.00
#
_symmetry.space_group_name_H-M   'P 1'
#
loop_
_entity.id
_entity.type
_entity.pdbx_description
1 polymer ?
#
loop_
_entity_poly.entity_id
_entity_poly.type
_entity_poly.pdbx_seq_one_letter_code
_entity_poly.pdbx_strand_id
1 'polypeptide(L)'
;MPLMTILTDSGVYCAAFSSDGSCIVSGSEDGSVRVWDALSGMELKVLNGHTGSVLCVAFSGDGIYIVSGSDDNSVRVWDALSGMELKVLNGHTSSVWSVAFSNDSTCIVSGSQDGSVRAWDALSGVELKVLNGHTGSVNSVAFSSDSTCIVSGSGDNSVRVWDALSGVELKVLNGHTDSVFSIAFSSDSTHIVSGSYDGSVRVWDAFSGVELKVLNGHTGSVYSVAFSSDSTHIVSGSSDKSVRVWDALSGVELKVLNGHTSSVYSVAFSGDCSHIVSGSFDKSVQVWDALSGVELKVLNGHSSSVQSVAFSSDGTHIVSGSSDRSVRVWDLVDYNGLLWTYNSERGYIMSNSGEDLLMWLPQEILPVLCHPYNSLIISSQGSAKVDFQNCKIGPDWMNCYTPLV
;
A
#
# COMPACT_ATOMS: atom_id res chain seq x y z
N MET A 1 -5.97 -6.72 -17.16
CA MET A 1 -7.14 -5.84 -16.83
C MET A 1 -7.25 -5.80 -15.32
N PRO A 2 -7.80 -4.74 -14.71
CA PRO A 2 -8.05 -4.75 -13.27
C PRO A 2 -9.01 -5.89 -12.92
N LEU A 3 -8.78 -6.54 -11.78
CA LEU A 3 -9.74 -7.47 -11.21
C LEU A 3 -11.06 -6.74 -10.97
N MET A 4 -10.94 -5.47 -10.53
CA MET A 4 -12.06 -4.64 -10.17
C MET A 4 -11.77 -3.16 -10.41
N THR A 5 -12.78 -2.41 -10.82
CA THR A 5 -12.75 -0.94 -10.90
C THR A 5 -13.88 -0.37 -10.06
N ILE A 6 -13.52 0.37 -9.05
CA ILE A 6 -14.44 1.04 -8.13
C ILE A 6 -14.46 2.52 -8.51
N LEU A 7 -15.60 3.03 -8.92
CA LEU A 7 -15.77 4.44 -9.29
C LEU A 7 -16.14 5.27 -8.05
N THR A 8 -15.48 6.41 -7.90
CA THR A 8 -15.74 7.41 -6.86
C THR A 8 -16.25 8.70 -7.53
N ASP A 9 -16.82 9.60 -6.73
CA ASP A 9 -17.36 10.87 -7.28
C ASP A 9 -16.25 11.89 -7.58
N SER A 10 -15.07 11.73 -6.95
CA SER A 10 -13.94 12.66 -7.06
C SER A 10 -12.59 11.92 -7.09
N GLY A 11 -11.51 12.66 -7.37
CA GLY A 11 -10.14 12.11 -7.41
C GLY A 11 -9.76 11.42 -6.10
N VAL A 12 -9.02 10.31 -6.19
CA VAL A 12 -8.53 9.53 -5.04
C VAL A 12 -7.04 9.83 -4.84
N TYR A 13 -6.69 10.31 -3.64
CA TYR A 13 -5.32 10.65 -3.29
C TYR A 13 -4.58 9.50 -2.61
N CYS A 14 -5.29 8.72 -1.81
CA CYS A 14 -4.70 7.64 -1.02
C CYS A 14 -5.62 6.43 -0.97
N ALA A 15 -5.03 5.25 -0.92
CA ALA A 15 -5.74 4.00 -0.72
C ALA A 15 -4.84 2.99 0.02
N ALA A 16 -5.44 2.19 0.90
CA ALA A 16 -4.73 1.17 1.67
C ALA A 16 -5.63 -0.05 1.91
N PHE A 17 -5.01 -1.22 2.04
CA PHE A 17 -5.69 -2.42 2.53
C PHE A 17 -5.74 -2.45 4.05
N SER A 18 -6.78 -3.09 4.60
CA SER A 18 -6.77 -3.54 6.01
C SER A 18 -5.69 -4.62 6.22
N SER A 19 -5.25 -4.79 7.46
CA SER A 19 -4.20 -5.75 7.83
C SER A 19 -4.55 -7.20 7.46
N ASP A 20 -5.83 -7.56 7.45
CA ASP A 20 -6.35 -8.87 7.03
C ASP A 20 -6.63 -8.98 5.53
N GLY A 21 -6.45 -7.87 4.77
CA GLY A 21 -6.70 -7.80 3.33
C GLY A 21 -8.18 -7.82 2.93
N SER A 22 -9.12 -7.84 3.87
CA SER A 22 -10.55 -7.96 3.58
C SER A 22 -11.20 -6.66 3.10
N CYS A 23 -10.66 -5.52 3.52
CA CYS A 23 -11.18 -4.21 3.21
C CYS A 23 -10.13 -3.30 2.55
N ILE A 24 -10.64 -2.32 1.82
CA ILE A 24 -9.85 -1.20 1.28
C ILE A 24 -10.43 0.08 1.84
N VAL A 25 -9.56 1.00 2.26
CA VAL A 25 -9.93 2.38 2.57
C VAL A 25 -9.39 3.32 1.51
N SER A 26 -10.16 4.33 1.13
CA SER A 26 -9.72 5.39 0.21
C SER A 26 -10.10 6.77 0.71
N GLY A 27 -9.20 7.75 0.49
CA GLY A 27 -9.43 9.15 0.75
C GLY A 27 -9.52 9.95 -0.54
N SER A 28 -10.52 10.83 -0.63
CA SER A 28 -10.90 11.48 -1.87
C SER A 28 -10.91 13.01 -1.77
N GLU A 29 -10.82 13.67 -2.93
CA GLU A 29 -10.84 15.12 -3.09
C GLU A 29 -12.14 15.78 -2.56
N ASP A 30 -13.26 15.06 -2.57
CA ASP A 30 -14.56 15.53 -2.07
C ASP A 30 -14.68 15.53 -0.54
N GLY A 31 -13.63 15.14 0.17
CA GLY A 31 -13.62 15.01 1.63
C GLY A 31 -14.20 13.70 2.16
N SER A 32 -14.62 12.78 1.30
CA SER A 32 -15.08 11.48 1.76
C SER A 32 -13.92 10.50 2.02
N VAL A 33 -14.07 9.71 3.08
CA VAL A 33 -13.32 8.47 3.26
C VAL A 33 -14.29 7.33 2.96
N ARG A 34 -13.88 6.36 2.16
CA ARG A 34 -14.75 5.23 1.79
C ARG A 34 -14.10 3.92 2.12
N VAL A 35 -14.91 2.96 2.56
CA VAL A 35 -14.49 1.59 2.85
C VAL A 35 -15.16 0.66 1.87
N TRP A 36 -14.37 -0.22 1.27
CA TRP A 36 -14.77 -1.13 0.22
C TRP A 36 -14.45 -2.56 0.64
N ASP A 37 -15.30 -3.50 0.26
CA ASP A 37 -14.98 -4.92 0.33
C ASP A 37 -13.92 -5.25 -0.73
N ALA A 38 -12.80 -5.79 -0.32
CA ALA A 38 -11.66 -6.00 -1.21
C ALA A 38 -11.91 -7.07 -2.27
N LEU A 39 -12.82 -8.02 -2.01
CA LEU A 39 -13.13 -9.12 -2.92
C LEU A 39 -14.19 -8.73 -3.97
N SER A 40 -15.26 -8.07 -3.53
CA SER A 40 -16.41 -7.74 -4.39
C SER A 40 -16.39 -6.32 -4.95
N GLY A 41 -15.61 -5.40 -4.33
CA GLY A 41 -15.61 -3.96 -4.62
C GLY A 41 -16.87 -3.23 -4.19
N MET A 42 -17.72 -3.87 -3.42
CA MET A 42 -18.90 -3.21 -2.90
C MET A 42 -18.50 -2.11 -1.91
N GLU A 43 -19.14 -0.94 -2.03
CA GLU A 43 -19.02 0.10 -1.04
C GLU A 43 -19.68 -0.37 0.26
N LEU A 44 -18.85 -0.56 1.28
CA LEU A 44 -19.32 -0.95 2.60
C LEU A 44 -19.77 0.27 3.40
N LYS A 45 -19.00 1.36 3.34
CA LYS A 45 -19.22 2.58 4.11
C LYS A 45 -18.77 3.82 3.36
N VAL A 46 -19.48 4.93 3.59
CA VAL A 46 -19.04 6.29 3.27
C VAL A 46 -18.92 7.03 4.59
N LEU A 47 -17.70 7.45 4.93
CA LEU A 47 -17.36 8.12 6.17
C LEU A 47 -17.31 9.62 5.87
N ASN A 48 -18.41 10.31 6.13
CA ASN A 48 -18.57 11.74 5.87
C ASN A 48 -18.26 12.55 7.14
N GLY A 49 -17.50 13.63 6.94
CA GLY A 49 -17.16 14.52 8.06
C GLY A 49 -16.13 15.57 7.67
N HIS A 50 -15.09 15.20 6.93
CA HIS A 50 -14.13 16.18 6.43
C HIS A 50 -14.80 17.15 5.47
N THR A 51 -14.35 18.42 5.53
CA THR A 51 -14.83 19.53 4.69
C THR A 51 -13.82 19.94 3.63
N GLY A 52 -12.66 19.33 3.61
CA GLY A 52 -11.59 19.46 2.63
C GLY A 52 -11.13 18.10 2.15
N SER A 53 -10.30 18.09 1.11
CA SER A 53 -9.74 16.86 0.52
C SER A 53 -9.09 15.97 1.57
N VAL A 54 -9.34 14.66 1.51
CA VAL A 54 -8.65 13.68 2.35
C VAL A 54 -7.35 13.29 1.64
N LEU A 55 -6.22 13.65 2.26
CA LEU A 55 -4.89 13.50 1.67
C LEU A 55 -4.19 12.19 2.06
N CYS A 56 -4.53 11.66 3.23
CA CYS A 56 -3.93 10.43 3.76
C CYS A 56 -4.95 9.63 4.58
N VAL A 57 -4.82 8.30 4.52
CA VAL A 57 -5.61 7.35 5.30
C VAL A 57 -4.74 6.19 5.74
N ALA A 58 -5.04 5.60 6.89
CA ALA A 58 -4.43 4.37 7.34
C ALA A 58 -5.41 3.55 8.18
N PHE A 59 -5.28 2.21 8.11
CA PHE A 59 -5.88 1.32 9.10
C PHE A 59 -4.97 1.20 10.32
N SER A 60 -5.56 0.99 11.49
CA SER A 60 -4.83 0.48 12.66
C SER A 60 -4.33 -0.95 12.40
N GLY A 61 -3.26 -1.36 13.09
CA GLY A 61 -2.68 -2.70 12.91
C GLY A 61 -3.65 -3.86 13.21
N ASP A 62 -4.61 -3.63 14.12
CA ASP A 62 -5.69 -4.57 14.46
C ASP A 62 -6.89 -4.50 13.50
N GLY A 63 -6.90 -3.55 12.54
CA GLY A 63 -7.98 -3.36 11.59
C GLY A 63 -9.28 -2.75 12.16
N ILE A 64 -9.29 -2.34 13.44
CA ILE A 64 -10.49 -1.85 14.11
C ILE A 64 -10.78 -0.38 13.77
N TYR A 65 -9.73 0.41 13.59
CA TYR A 65 -9.83 1.84 13.36
C TYR A 65 -9.28 2.25 12.00
N ILE A 66 -9.83 3.35 11.49
CA ILE A 66 -9.29 4.08 10.36
C ILE A 66 -8.93 5.48 10.84
N VAL A 67 -7.78 6.00 10.41
CA VAL A 67 -7.40 7.40 10.60
C VAL A 67 -7.33 8.09 9.25
N SER A 68 -7.76 9.35 9.19
CA SER A 68 -7.69 10.19 7.99
C SER A 68 -7.18 11.58 8.33
N GLY A 69 -6.36 12.13 7.44
CA GLY A 69 -5.88 13.53 7.51
C GLY A 69 -6.35 14.31 6.28
N SER A 70 -6.68 15.59 6.47
CA SER A 70 -7.36 16.38 5.46
C SER A 70 -6.84 17.81 5.34
N ASP A 71 -7.15 18.42 4.17
CA ASP A 71 -7.01 19.86 3.91
C ASP A 71 -7.87 20.74 4.82
N ASP A 72 -8.86 20.16 5.54
CA ASP A 72 -9.65 20.88 6.55
C ASP A 72 -8.90 21.06 7.87
N ASN A 73 -7.64 20.67 7.92
CA ASN A 73 -6.73 20.77 9.07
C ASN A 73 -7.06 19.78 10.20
N SER A 74 -8.04 18.91 10.04
CA SER A 74 -8.40 17.92 11.06
C SER A 74 -7.81 16.54 10.73
N VAL A 75 -7.61 15.78 11.80
CA VAL A 75 -7.43 14.33 11.74
C VAL A 75 -8.70 13.70 12.29
N ARG A 76 -9.21 12.64 11.64
CA ARG A 76 -10.41 11.94 12.14
C ARG A 76 -10.13 10.47 12.34
N VAL A 77 -10.79 9.91 13.36
CA VAL A 77 -10.74 8.49 13.69
C VAL A 77 -12.13 7.90 13.53
N TRP A 78 -12.18 6.79 12.82
CA TRP A 78 -13.41 6.11 12.45
C TRP A 78 -13.36 4.66 12.93
N ASP A 79 -14.50 4.13 13.34
CA ASP A 79 -14.68 2.69 13.54
C ASP A 79 -14.81 2.01 12.18
N ALA A 80 -13.91 1.09 11.85
CA ALA A 80 -13.85 0.48 10.53
C ALA A 80 -15.08 -0.39 10.21
N LEU A 81 -15.67 -1.02 11.24
CA LEU A 81 -16.82 -1.92 11.07
C LEU A 81 -18.13 -1.15 10.92
N SER A 82 -18.40 -0.20 11.82
CA SER A 82 -19.67 0.56 11.81
C SER A 82 -19.63 1.74 10.84
N GLY A 83 -18.45 2.29 10.55
CA GLY A 83 -18.26 3.54 9.81
C GLY A 83 -18.56 4.80 10.64
N MET A 84 -18.72 4.68 11.95
CA MET A 84 -19.00 5.83 12.83
C MET A 84 -17.74 6.67 13.03
N GLU A 85 -17.88 8.00 12.96
CA GLU A 85 -16.86 8.92 13.44
C GLU A 85 -16.72 8.79 14.95
N LEU A 86 -15.56 8.36 15.39
CA LEU A 86 -15.27 8.22 16.82
C LEU A 86 -14.69 9.50 17.40
N LYS A 87 -13.77 10.15 16.67
CA LYS A 87 -13.05 11.33 17.14
C LYS A 87 -12.76 12.29 15.99
N VAL A 88 -12.78 13.58 16.34
CA VAL A 88 -12.21 14.66 15.52
C VAL A 88 -11.05 15.25 16.31
N LEU A 89 -9.84 15.08 15.81
CA LEU A 89 -8.60 15.52 16.44
C LEU A 89 -8.24 16.88 15.86
N ASN A 90 -8.61 17.92 16.58
CA ASN A 90 -8.38 19.31 16.21
C ASN A 90 -7.12 19.86 16.87
N GLY A 91 -6.30 20.59 16.13
CA GLY A 91 -5.09 21.19 16.65
C GLY A 91 -4.18 21.74 15.56
N HIS A 92 -4.08 21.04 14.43
CA HIS A 92 -3.36 21.56 13.28
C HIS A 92 -4.05 22.81 12.72
N THR A 93 -3.23 23.72 12.21
CA THR A 93 -3.69 25.01 11.65
C THR A 93 -3.55 25.08 10.13
N SER A 94 -3.10 24.01 9.50
CA SER A 94 -3.03 23.82 8.05
C SER A 94 -3.22 22.36 7.69
N SER A 95 -3.27 22.03 6.39
CA SER A 95 -3.49 20.69 5.81
C SER A 95 -2.68 19.62 6.49
N VAL A 96 -3.31 18.49 6.78
CA VAL A 96 -2.66 17.27 7.33
C VAL A 96 -2.28 16.36 6.16
N TRP A 97 -0.98 16.18 5.93
CA TRP A 97 -0.45 15.49 4.77
C TRP A 97 -0.11 14.01 5.02
N SER A 98 0.14 13.66 6.27
CA SER A 98 0.53 12.30 6.63
C SER A 98 -0.02 11.92 7.99
N VAL A 99 -0.52 10.69 8.10
CA VAL A 99 -0.97 10.09 9.36
C VAL A 99 -0.46 8.65 9.44
N ALA A 100 -0.19 8.19 10.65
CA ALA A 100 0.16 6.81 10.91
C ALA A 100 -0.35 6.37 12.29
N PHE A 101 -0.68 5.09 12.43
CA PHE A 101 -0.85 4.43 13.72
C PHE A 101 0.47 3.89 14.24
N SER A 102 0.65 3.88 15.55
CA SER A 102 1.65 3.02 16.19
C SER A 102 1.31 1.55 15.95
N ASN A 103 2.32 0.68 15.98
CA ASN A 103 2.12 -0.75 15.67
C ASN A 103 1.19 -1.45 16.67
N ASP A 104 1.12 -0.95 17.91
CA ASP A 104 0.19 -1.41 18.95
C ASP A 104 -1.21 -0.78 18.85
N SER A 105 -1.45 0.04 17.83
CA SER A 105 -2.73 0.75 17.58
C SER A 105 -3.16 1.72 18.70
N THR A 106 -2.29 2.07 19.65
CA THR A 106 -2.64 2.93 20.79
C THR A 106 -2.45 4.41 20.52
N CYS A 107 -1.55 4.77 19.64
CA CYS A 107 -1.21 6.14 19.28
C CYS A 107 -1.41 6.42 17.78
N ILE A 108 -1.73 7.67 17.48
CA ILE A 108 -1.74 8.22 16.12
C ILE A 108 -0.71 9.33 16.05
N VAL A 109 0.03 9.41 14.96
CA VAL A 109 0.88 10.56 14.64
C VAL A 109 0.36 11.23 13.38
N SER A 110 0.42 12.57 13.34
CA SER A 110 0.04 13.38 12.17
C SER A 110 1.09 14.43 11.88
N GLY A 111 1.37 14.62 10.60
CA GLY A 111 2.25 15.67 10.07
C GLY A 111 1.48 16.65 9.21
N SER A 112 1.74 17.95 9.40
CA SER A 112 0.97 19.01 8.77
C SER A 112 1.84 20.05 8.07
N GLN A 113 1.20 20.73 7.12
CA GLN A 113 1.75 21.92 6.48
C GLN A 113 2.03 23.07 7.47
N ASP A 114 1.45 23.02 8.69
CA ASP A 114 1.74 24.01 9.74
C ASP A 114 3.12 23.84 10.38
N GLY A 115 3.88 22.84 9.96
CA GLY A 115 5.24 22.56 10.48
C GLY A 115 5.24 21.76 11.77
N SER A 116 4.11 21.39 12.33
CA SER A 116 4.06 20.57 13.53
C SER A 116 3.84 19.09 13.22
N VAL A 117 4.37 18.24 14.07
CA VAL A 117 3.98 16.84 14.22
C VAL A 117 3.15 16.73 15.50
N ARG A 118 2.04 16.03 15.48
CA ARG A 118 1.22 15.81 16.67
C ARG A 118 1.01 14.34 16.93
N ALA A 119 1.04 13.98 18.21
CA ALA A 119 0.75 12.63 18.69
C ALA A 119 -0.54 12.65 19.50
N TRP A 120 -1.41 11.66 19.25
CA TRP A 120 -2.75 11.56 19.78
C TRP A 120 -2.97 10.18 20.39
N ASP A 121 -3.69 10.09 21.49
CA ASP A 121 -4.22 8.83 21.99
C ASP A 121 -5.36 8.35 21.08
N ALA A 122 -5.22 7.17 20.50
CA ALA A 122 -6.14 6.66 19.49
C ALA A 122 -7.56 6.42 20.06
N LEU A 123 -7.67 6.01 21.32
CA LEU A 123 -8.94 5.68 21.94
C LEU A 123 -9.68 6.92 22.45
N SER A 124 -9.00 7.77 23.22
CA SER A 124 -9.62 8.96 23.81
C SER A 124 -9.70 10.15 22.84
N GLY A 125 -8.82 10.21 21.84
CA GLY A 125 -8.64 11.34 20.94
C GLY A 125 -7.92 12.54 21.59
N VAL A 126 -7.32 12.35 22.75
CA VAL A 126 -6.59 13.40 23.46
C VAL A 126 -5.25 13.65 22.75
N GLU A 127 -4.91 14.93 22.54
CA GLU A 127 -3.59 15.32 22.10
C GLU A 127 -2.56 15.02 23.21
N LEU A 128 -1.68 14.08 22.92
CA LEU A 128 -0.63 13.68 23.87
C LEU A 128 0.55 14.66 23.80
N LYS A 129 0.96 15.01 22.60
CA LYS A 129 2.16 15.82 22.35
C LYS A 129 2.01 16.68 21.09
N VAL A 130 2.61 17.87 21.15
CA VAL A 130 2.93 18.69 19.96
C VAL A 130 4.44 18.70 19.81
N LEU A 131 4.94 18.11 18.74
CA LEU A 131 6.36 17.94 18.45
C LEU A 131 6.79 19.10 17.54
N ASN A 132 7.23 20.18 18.17
CA ASN A 132 7.63 21.39 17.48
C ASN A 132 9.14 21.40 17.20
N GLY A 133 9.53 21.80 16.00
CA GLY A 133 10.94 21.87 15.61
C GLY A 133 11.12 22.16 14.13
N HIS A 134 10.30 21.54 13.29
CA HIS A 134 10.33 21.85 11.87
C HIS A 134 9.90 23.29 11.58
N THR A 135 10.56 23.88 10.59
CA THR A 135 10.28 25.25 10.11
C THR A 135 9.59 25.28 8.76
N GLY A 136 9.36 24.13 8.16
CA GLY A 136 8.62 23.91 6.92
C GLY A 136 7.56 22.84 7.11
N SER A 137 6.73 22.63 6.08
CA SER A 137 5.67 21.62 6.07
C SER A 137 6.19 20.24 6.41
N VAL A 138 5.50 19.50 7.27
CA VAL A 138 5.79 18.10 7.54
C VAL A 138 5.05 17.26 6.51
N ASN A 139 5.81 16.63 5.60
CA ASN A 139 5.27 15.92 4.44
C ASN A 139 5.00 14.42 4.71
N SER A 140 5.76 13.84 5.63
CA SER A 140 5.67 12.40 5.92
C SER A 140 6.01 12.14 7.39
N VAL A 141 5.26 11.25 8.03
CA VAL A 141 5.50 10.78 9.39
C VAL A 141 5.38 9.25 9.44
N ALA A 142 6.16 8.62 10.32
CA ALA A 142 6.06 7.18 10.58
C ALA A 142 6.44 6.85 12.02
N PHE A 143 5.90 5.75 12.55
CA PHE A 143 6.39 5.12 13.77
C PHE A 143 7.47 4.10 13.46
N SER A 144 8.40 3.91 14.38
CA SER A 144 9.26 2.71 14.42
C SER A 144 8.41 1.47 14.69
N SER A 145 8.85 0.29 14.26
CA SER A 145 8.08 -0.96 14.40
C SER A 145 7.86 -1.35 15.87
N ASP A 146 8.71 -0.88 16.78
CA ASP A 146 8.56 -1.07 18.23
C ASP A 146 7.71 0.05 18.88
N SER A 147 7.18 0.99 18.10
CA SER A 147 6.38 2.15 18.54
C SER A 147 7.10 3.09 19.52
N THR A 148 8.42 3.00 19.67
CA THR A 148 9.17 3.84 20.63
C THR A 148 9.58 5.19 20.05
N CYS A 149 9.71 5.26 18.71
CA CYS A 149 10.15 6.47 18.02
C CYS A 149 9.16 6.90 16.94
N ILE A 150 9.11 8.21 16.71
CA ILE A 150 8.45 8.83 15.57
C ILE A 150 9.52 9.43 14.69
N VAL A 151 9.39 9.31 13.37
CA VAL A 151 10.23 10.03 12.42
C VAL A 151 9.36 10.96 11.58
N SER A 152 9.88 12.11 11.20
CA SER A 152 9.21 13.11 10.35
C SER A 152 10.16 13.70 9.31
N GLY A 153 9.66 13.84 8.08
CA GLY A 153 10.35 14.48 6.96
C GLY A 153 9.66 15.78 6.57
N SER A 154 10.45 16.82 6.30
CA SER A 154 9.89 18.17 6.16
C SER A 154 10.43 18.95 4.96
N GLY A 155 9.63 19.95 4.54
CA GLY A 155 10.01 21.00 3.62
C GLY A 155 11.12 21.91 4.11
N ASP A 156 11.56 21.80 5.37
CA ASP A 156 12.75 22.46 5.90
C ASP A 156 14.05 21.71 5.58
N ASN A 157 13.96 20.64 4.77
CA ASN A 157 15.04 19.79 4.31
C ASN A 157 15.60 18.85 5.40
N SER A 158 15.02 18.84 6.60
CA SER A 158 15.46 17.97 7.69
C SER A 158 14.56 16.76 7.86
N VAL A 159 15.14 15.68 8.39
CA VAL A 159 14.41 14.58 9.00
C VAL A 159 14.60 14.68 10.51
N ARG A 160 13.56 14.48 11.30
CA ARG A 160 13.65 14.49 12.76
C ARG A 160 13.17 13.20 13.37
N VAL A 161 13.82 12.83 14.47
CA VAL A 161 13.46 11.64 15.26
C VAL A 161 13.02 12.10 16.64
N TRP A 162 11.90 11.60 17.09
CA TRP A 162 11.24 11.98 18.34
C TRP A 162 11.00 10.75 19.20
N ASP A 163 11.14 10.86 20.49
CA ASP A 163 10.69 9.86 21.44
C ASP A 163 9.15 9.88 21.49
N ALA A 164 8.52 8.76 21.19
CA ALA A 164 7.06 8.69 21.05
C ALA A 164 6.33 8.94 22.37
N LEU A 165 6.92 8.56 23.51
CA LEU A 165 6.30 8.68 24.81
C LEU A 165 6.44 10.10 25.40
N SER A 166 7.67 10.63 25.40
CA SER A 166 7.96 11.94 25.99
C SER A 166 7.69 13.12 25.04
N GLY A 167 7.74 12.87 23.72
CA GLY A 167 7.68 13.90 22.68
C GLY A 167 8.99 14.70 22.53
N VAL A 168 10.07 14.26 23.15
CA VAL A 168 11.36 14.94 23.07
C VAL A 168 12.01 14.68 21.71
N GLU A 169 12.55 15.73 21.07
CA GLU A 169 13.37 15.60 19.89
C GLU A 169 14.67 14.88 20.23
N LEU A 170 14.84 13.69 19.69
CA LEU A 170 16.04 12.89 19.91
C LEU A 170 17.16 13.28 18.95
N LYS A 171 16.82 13.50 17.67
CA LYS A 171 17.78 13.79 16.59
C LYS A 171 17.21 14.73 15.55
N VAL A 172 18.10 15.55 14.98
CA VAL A 172 17.87 16.29 13.72
C VAL A 172 18.86 15.76 12.70
N LEU A 173 18.37 15.16 11.64
CA LEU A 173 19.15 14.53 10.58
C LEU A 173 19.23 15.53 9.42
N ASN A 174 20.36 16.21 9.34
CA ASN A 174 20.62 17.22 8.32
C ASN A 174 21.52 16.63 7.22
N GLY A 175 21.19 16.93 5.97
CA GLY A 175 21.97 16.47 4.82
C GLY A 175 21.28 16.75 3.51
N HIS A 176 19.96 16.57 3.44
CA HIS A 176 19.20 16.96 2.26
C HIS A 176 19.28 18.45 2.01
N THR A 177 19.29 18.83 0.72
CA THR A 177 19.39 20.23 0.29
C THR A 177 18.07 20.79 -0.23
N ASP A 178 17.02 19.95 -0.25
CA ASP A 178 15.65 20.32 -0.60
C ASP A 178 14.66 19.46 0.19
N SER A 179 13.37 19.77 0.08
CA SER A 179 12.27 19.16 0.83
C SER A 179 12.33 17.64 0.89
N VAL A 180 12.20 17.08 2.10
CA VAL A 180 12.03 15.65 2.32
C VAL A 180 10.57 15.29 2.15
N PHE A 181 10.25 14.39 1.19
CA PHE A 181 8.89 14.07 0.79
C PHE A 181 8.39 12.78 1.38
N SER A 182 9.27 11.79 1.52
CA SER A 182 8.92 10.46 1.98
C SER A 182 9.96 9.93 2.95
N ILE A 183 9.51 9.29 3.99
CA ILE A 183 10.35 8.64 4.99
C ILE A 183 9.79 7.26 5.33
N ALA A 184 10.66 6.34 5.75
CA ALA A 184 10.25 5.06 6.32
C ALA A 184 11.28 4.58 7.34
N PHE A 185 10.82 3.81 8.34
CA PHE A 185 11.68 2.98 9.17
C PHE A 185 11.91 1.62 8.52
N SER A 186 13.08 1.03 8.75
CA SER A 186 13.30 -0.40 8.54
C SER A 186 12.45 -1.23 9.53
N SER A 187 12.10 -2.45 9.16
CA SER A 187 11.23 -3.30 9.99
C SER A 187 11.85 -3.66 11.34
N ASP A 188 13.18 -3.63 11.44
CA ASP A 188 13.94 -3.82 12.68
C ASP A 188 14.12 -2.54 13.50
N SER A 189 13.53 -1.39 13.05
CA SER A 189 13.65 -0.08 13.68
C SER A 189 15.08 0.49 13.78
N THR A 190 16.06 -0.09 13.09
CA THR A 190 17.47 0.32 13.21
C THR A 190 17.85 1.42 12.22
N HIS A 191 17.14 1.51 11.09
CA HIS A 191 17.47 2.46 10.02
C HIS A 191 16.25 3.29 9.63
N ILE A 192 16.53 4.49 9.15
CA ILE A 192 15.56 5.39 8.52
C ILE A 192 16.00 5.60 7.08
N VAL A 193 15.07 5.58 6.14
CA VAL A 193 15.27 6.02 4.76
C VAL A 193 14.48 7.30 4.50
N SER A 194 15.06 8.22 3.76
CA SER A 194 14.41 9.46 3.33
C SER A 194 14.64 9.72 1.85
N GLY A 195 13.58 10.18 1.16
CA GLY A 195 13.61 10.61 -0.22
C GLY A 195 13.29 12.11 -0.32
N SER A 196 14.03 12.83 -1.15
CA SER A 196 13.97 14.29 -1.22
C SER A 196 13.84 14.83 -2.64
N TYR A 197 13.35 16.05 -2.75
CA TYR A 197 13.35 16.83 -3.98
C TYR A 197 14.76 17.11 -4.51
N ASP A 198 15.81 17.01 -3.66
CA ASP A 198 17.21 17.12 -4.08
C ASP A 198 17.69 15.96 -4.97
N GLY A 199 16.83 14.96 -5.19
CA GLY A 199 17.11 13.78 -6.03
C GLY A 199 17.90 12.69 -5.29
N SER A 200 18.25 12.87 -4.03
CA SER A 200 18.93 11.85 -3.26
C SER A 200 17.97 11.03 -2.39
N VAL A 201 18.34 9.77 -2.18
CA VAL A 201 17.81 8.95 -1.09
C VAL A 201 18.89 8.83 -0.04
N ARG A 202 18.55 8.97 1.24
CA ARG A 202 19.53 8.87 2.34
C ARG A 202 19.11 7.82 3.34
N VAL A 203 20.11 7.12 3.88
CA VAL A 203 19.93 6.11 4.93
C VAL A 203 20.64 6.62 6.20
N TRP A 204 19.91 6.56 7.29
CA TRP A 204 20.35 7.06 8.59
C TRP A 204 20.27 5.94 9.63
N ASP A 205 21.22 5.91 10.54
CA ASP A 205 21.12 5.11 11.75
C ASP A 205 20.07 5.74 12.68
N ALA A 206 19.03 5.03 13.01
CA ALA A 206 17.91 5.55 13.78
C ALA A 206 18.28 5.94 15.21
N PHE A 207 19.27 5.27 15.80
CA PHE A 207 19.67 5.47 17.19
C PHE A 207 20.68 6.63 17.33
N SER A 208 21.75 6.63 16.53
CA SER A 208 22.78 7.65 16.60
C SER A 208 22.42 8.92 15.82
N GLY A 209 21.57 8.83 14.80
CA GLY A 209 21.26 9.89 13.86
C GLY A 209 22.35 10.13 12.81
N VAL A 210 23.33 9.24 12.70
CA VAL A 210 24.41 9.37 11.73
C VAL A 210 23.91 9.00 10.33
N GLU A 211 24.28 9.83 9.33
CA GLU A 211 24.08 9.49 7.93
C GLU A 211 24.99 8.32 7.55
N LEU A 212 24.38 7.19 7.24
CA LEU A 212 25.10 5.99 6.84
C LEU A 212 25.43 5.98 5.37
N LYS A 213 24.48 6.39 4.52
CA LYS A 213 24.60 6.35 3.06
C LYS A 213 23.86 7.51 2.40
N VAL A 214 24.43 7.99 1.29
CA VAL A 214 23.75 8.83 0.32
C VAL A 214 23.63 8.04 -0.98
N LEU A 215 22.41 7.68 -1.36
CA LEU A 215 22.11 6.87 -2.53
C LEU A 215 21.85 7.82 -3.69
N ASN A 216 22.90 8.08 -4.45
CA ASN A 216 22.86 8.97 -5.60
C ASN A 216 22.62 8.18 -6.87
N GLY A 217 21.70 8.65 -7.71
CA GLY A 217 21.40 7.99 -8.98
C GLY A 217 20.21 8.63 -9.67
N HIS A 218 19.15 8.97 -8.92
CA HIS A 218 18.05 9.72 -9.47
C HIS A 218 18.50 11.10 -9.98
N THR A 219 17.93 11.50 -11.13
CA THR A 219 18.19 12.81 -11.74
C THR A 219 17.04 13.80 -11.54
N GLY A 220 16.05 13.41 -10.76
CA GLY A 220 14.89 14.20 -10.40
C GLY A 220 14.43 13.90 -8.98
N SER A 221 13.45 14.64 -8.51
CA SER A 221 12.91 14.55 -7.16
C SER A 221 12.43 13.14 -6.80
N VAL A 222 12.75 12.67 -5.60
CA VAL A 222 12.29 11.40 -5.07
C VAL A 222 11.00 11.61 -4.28
N TYR A 223 9.90 11.01 -4.73
CA TYR A 223 8.57 11.19 -4.14
C TYR A 223 8.19 10.12 -3.14
N SER A 224 8.73 8.91 -3.28
CA SER A 224 8.36 7.78 -2.44
C SER A 224 9.55 6.87 -2.19
N VAL A 225 9.71 6.42 -0.95
CA VAL A 225 10.70 5.43 -0.55
C VAL A 225 10.06 4.39 0.36
N ALA A 226 10.54 3.15 0.30
CA ALA A 226 10.14 2.09 1.20
C ALA A 226 11.29 1.11 1.45
N PHE A 227 11.31 0.50 2.64
CA PHE A 227 12.13 -0.69 2.91
C PHE A 227 11.38 -1.95 2.50
N SER A 228 12.12 -2.99 2.12
CA SER A 228 11.61 -4.36 2.12
C SER A 228 11.33 -4.83 3.54
N SER A 229 10.41 -5.79 3.71
CA SER A 229 10.01 -6.29 5.04
C SER A 229 11.16 -6.95 5.81
N ASP A 230 12.18 -7.45 5.11
CA ASP A 230 13.39 -8.01 5.68
C ASP A 230 14.49 -6.96 5.95
N SER A 231 14.20 -5.67 5.70
CA SER A 231 15.12 -4.53 5.87
C SER A 231 16.40 -4.59 5.01
N THR A 232 16.47 -5.48 4.02
CA THR A 232 17.69 -5.67 3.21
C THR A 232 17.75 -4.76 1.98
N HIS A 233 16.59 -4.31 1.48
CA HIS A 233 16.48 -3.50 0.27
C HIS A 233 15.68 -2.23 0.51
N ILE A 234 15.97 -1.23 -0.31
CA ILE A 234 15.22 0.02 -0.38
C ILE A 234 14.71 0.16 -1.81
N VAL A 235 13.47 0.60 -1.98
CA VAL A 235 12.92 1.03 -3.26
C VAL A 235 12.64 2.52 -3.24
N SER A 236 12.86 3.20 -4.36
CA SER A 236 12.59 4.64 -4.52
C SER A 236 11.92 4.92 -5.87
N GLY A 237 10.95 5.84 -5.88
CA GLY A 237 10.25 6.33 -7.06
C GLY A 237 10.49 7.82 -7.26
N SER A 238 10.74 8.23 -8.52
CA SER A 238 11.21 9.58 -8.83
C SER A 238 10.50 10.25 -10.01
N SER A 239 10.62 11.58 -10.04
CA SER A 239 10.22 12.39 -11.19
C SER A 239 11.07 12.12 -12.43
N ASP A 240 12.22 11.48 -12.29
CA ASP A 240 13.04 11.03 -13.42
C ASP A 240 12.45 9.82 -14.17
N LYS A 241 11.26 9.36 -13.75
CA LYS A 241 10.48 8.26 -14.34
C LYS A 241 11.00 6.86 -14.01
N SER A 242 12.06 6.76 -13.23
CA SER A 242 12.62 5.48 -12.83
C SER A 242 12.16 5.08 -11.43
N VAL A 243 12.11 3.77 -11.21
CA VAL A 243 12.12 3.15 -9.89
C VAL A 243 13.50 2.57 -9.68
N ARG A 244 14.10 2.73 -8.51
CA ARG A 244 15.41 2.18 -8.20
C ARG A 244 15.36 1.28 -6.98
N VAL A 245 16.18 0.24 -7.02
CA VAL A 245 16.35 -0.69 -5.91
C VAL A 245 17.79 -0.62 -5.42
N TRP A 246 17.94 -0.50 -4.13
CA TRP A 246 19.22 -0.31 -3.45
C TRP A 246 19.42 -1.38 -2.39
N ASP A 247 20.65 -1.83 -2.21
CA ASP A 247 21.03 -2.61 -1.05
C ASP A 247 21.12 -1.69 0.18
N ALA A 248 20.35 -1.98 1.21
CA ALA A 248 20.21 -1.09 2.35
C ALA A 248 21.50 -0.95 3.17
N LEU A 249 22.31 -2.00 3.24
CA LEU A 249 23.55 -2.04 4.03
C LEU A 249 24.71 -1.36 3.30
N SER A 250 24.96 -1.74 2.05
CA SER A 250 26.08 -1.19 1.28
C SER A 250 25.79 0.14 0.63
N GLY A 251 24.51 0.44 0.36
CA GLY A 251 24.05 1.61 -0.40
C GLY A 251 24.27 1.49 -1.91
N VAL A 252 24.60 0.30 -2.40
CA VAL A 252 24.81 0.04 -3.82
C VAL A 252 23.48 0.02 -4.56
N GLU A 253 23.42 0.70 -5.71
CA GLU A 253 22.30 0.57 -6.64
C GLU A 253 22.30 -0.83 -7.26
N LEU A 254 21.27 -1.61 -6.95
CA LEU A 254 21.12 -2.95 -7.46
C LEU A 254 20.43 -2.97 -8.82
N LYS A 255 19.38 -2.17 -8.98
CA LYS A 255 18.56 -2.12 -10.20
C LYS A 255 18.06 -0.71 -10.49
N VAL A 256 17.93 -0.43 -11.79
CA VAL A 256 17.15 0.70 -12.32
C VAL A 256 16.01 0.12 -13.13
N LEU A 257 14.80 0.30 -12.67
CA LEU A 257 13.58 -0.22 -13.27
C LEU A 257 13.00 0.87 -14.16
N ASN A 258 13.21 0.71 -15.47
CA ASN A 258 12.76 1.65 -16.49
C ASN A 258 11.54 1.09 -17.22
N GLY A 259 10.47 1.88 -17.29
CA GLY A 259 9.22 1.49 -17.96
C GLY A 259 8.22 2.63 -17.92
N HIS A 260 8.14 3.34 -16.80
CA HIS A 260 7.29 4.51 -16.69
C HIS A 260 7.72 5.63 -17.64
N THR A 261 6.73 6.32 -18.21
CA THR A 261 6.95 7.44 -19.13
C THR A 261 6.80 8.81 -18.47
N SER A 262 6.43 8.83 -17.19
CA SER A 262 6.32 10.05 -16.36
C SER A 262 6.68 9.77 -14.90
N SER A 263 6.57 10.79 -14.03
CA SER A 263 6.92 10.75 -12.60
C SER A 263 6.29 9.56 -11.87
N VAL A 264 7.08 8.88 -11.05
CA VAL A 264 6.63 7.81 -10.15
C VAL A 264 6.31 8.39 -8.78
N TYR A 265 5.05 8.33 -8.36
CA TYR A 265 4.58 8.96 -7.13
C TYR A 265 4.55 8.04 -5.92
N SER A 266 4.37 6.74 -6.14
CA SER A 266 4.21 5.78 -5.06
C SER A 266 4.89 4.47 -5.42
N VAL A 267 5.63 3.90 -4.46
CA VAL A 267 6.27 2.58 -4.59
C VAL A 267 6.06 1.78 -3.30
N ALA A 268 5.97 0.47 -3.43
CA ALA A 268 5.91 -0.45 -2.30
C ALA A 268 6.53 -1.80 -2.64
N PHE A 269 7.04 -2.50 -1.62
CA PHE A 269 7.37 -3.92 -1.69
C PHE A 269 6.16 -4.78 -1.31
N SER A 270 6.07 -5.99 -1.88
CA SER A 270 5.22 -7.04 -1.35
C SER A 270 5.76 -7.55 0.01
N GLY A 271 4.87 -8.09 0.85
CA GLY A 271 5.24 -8.55 2.18
C GLY A 271 6.32 -9.66 2.19
N ASP A 272 6.39 -10.45 1.12
CA ASP A 272 7.40 -11.49 0.90
C ASP A 272 8.69 -11.00 0.24
N CYS A 273 8.80 -9.69 -0.02
CA CYS A 273 9.92 -9.02 -0.71
C CYS A 273 10.15 -9.48 -2.17
N SER A 274 9.25 -10.27 -2.74
CA SER A 274 9.43 -10.82 -4.09
C SER A 274 9.08 -9.84 -5.21
N HIS A 275 8.19 -8.89 -4.93
CA HIS A 275 7.66 -7.95 -5.92
C HIS A 275 7.76 -6.50 -5.46
N ILE A 276 7.83 -5.61 -6.45
CA ILE A 276 7.70 -4.17 -6.27
C ILE A 276 6.52 -3.70 -7.09
N VAL A 277 5.72 -2.79 -6.55
CA VAL A 277 4.68 -2.07 -7.29
C VAL A 277 5.03 -0.60 -7.36
N SER A 278 4.72 0.03 -8.49
CA SER A 278 4.89 1.47 -8.70
C SER A 278 3.68 2.10 -9.38
N GLY A 279 3.27 3.28 -8.92
CA GLY A 279 2.19 4.08 -9.48
C GLY A 279 2.72 5.40 -10.02
N SER A 280 2.26 5.81 -11.22
CA SER A 280 2.85 6.93 -11.94
C SER A 280 1.82 7.93 -12.48
N PHE A 281 2.32 9.15 -12.72
CA PHE A 281 1.61 10.20 -13.47
C PHE A 281 1.31 9.75 -14.92
N ASP A 282 1.99 8.74 -15.46
CA ASP A 282 1.71 8.18 -16.79
C ASP A 282 0.44 7.33 -16.82
N LYS A 283 -0.30 7.25 -15.69
CA LYS A 283 -1.58 6.55 -15.54
C LYS A 283 -1.47 5.03 -15.45
N SER A 284 -0.27 4.50 -15.40
CA SER A 284 -0.02 3.06 -15.24
C SER A 284 0.37 2.70 -13.82
N VAL A 285 0.08 1.47 -13.45
CA VAL A 285 0.71 0.77 -12.33
C VAL A 285 1.61 -0.29 -12.94
N GLN A 286 2.84 -0.38 -12.46
CA GLN A 286 3.79 -1.40 -12.95
C GLN A 286 4.22 -2.30 -11.81
N VAL A 287 4.40 -3.57 -12.13
CA VAL A 287 4.83 -4.61 -11.19
C VAL A 287 6.14 -5.18 -11.68
N TRP A 288 7.08 -5.31 -10.76
CA TRP A 288 8.44 -5.72 -11.03
C TRP A 288 8.83 -6.90 -10.14
N ASP A 289 9.62 -7.81 -10.67
CA ASP A 289 10.33 -8.80 -9.87
C ASP A 289 11.46 -8.10 -9.10
N ALA A 290 11.43 -8.17 -7.79
CA ALA A 290 12.36 -7.42 -6.96
C ALA A 290 13.82 -7.89 -7.11
N LEU A 291 14.03 -9.17 -7.36
CA LEU A 291 15.36 -9.77 -7.47
C LEU A 291 16.00 -9.51 -8.84
N SER A 292 15.27 -9.78 -9.93
CA SER A 292 15.80 -9.63 -11.29
C SER A 292 15.69 -8.20 -11.81
N GLY A 293 14.71 -7.41 -11.33
CA GLY A 293 14.35 -6.10 -11.83
C GLY A 293 13.54 -6.15 -13.13
N VAL A 294 13.05 -7.32 -13.52
CA VAL A 294 12.25 -7.48 -14.73
C VAL A 294 10.84 -6.94 -14.50
N GLU A 295 10.32 -6.19 -15.49
CA GLU A 295 8.92 -5.80 -15.52
C GLU A 295 8.06 -7.04 -15.74
N LEU A 296 7.23 -7.37 -14.75
CA LEU A 296 6.32 -8.50 -14.82
C LEU A 296 4.99 -8.12 -15.48
N LYS A 297 4.45 -6.96 -15.11
CA LYS A 297 3.14 -6.50 -15.60
C LYS A 297 3.10 -4.99 -15.72
N VAL A 298 2.45 -4.50 -16.79
CA VAL A 298 1.96 -3.13 -16.90
C VAL A 298 0.43 -3.17 -16.75
N LEU A 299 -0.06 -2.60 -15.67
CA LEU A 299 -1.47 -2.59 -15.31
C LEU A 299 -2.09 -1.29 -15.83
N ASN A 300 -2.60 -1.35 -17.04
CA ASN A 300 -3.22 -0.23 -17.73
C ASN A 300 -4.73 -0.19 -17.46
N GLY A 301 -5.27 1.02 -17.29
CA GLY A 301 -6.70 1.21 -17.09
C GLY A 301 -7.06 2.57 -16.53
N HIS A 302 -6.24 3.12 -15.64
CA HIS A 302 -6.45 4.48 -15.16
C HIS A 302 -6.38 5.49 -16.30
N SER A 303 -7.25 6.50 -16.26
CA SER A 303 -7.29 7.59 -17.26
C SER A 303 -6.59 8.88 -16.79
N SER A 304 -6.15 8.92 -15.53
CA SER A 304 -5.34 10.00 -14.93
C SER A 304 -4.24 9.43 -14.04
N SER A 305 -3.44 10.31 -13.41
CA SER A 305 -2.31 9.96 -12.57
C SER A 305 -2.69 9.00 -11.44
N VAL A 306 -1.85 7.98 -11.21
CA VAL A 306 -1.92 7.09 -10.06
C VAL A 306 -1.19 7.75 -8.92
N GLN A 307 -1.89 8.03 -7.82
CA GLN A 307 -1.37 8.76 -6.66
C GLN A 307 -0.82 7.83 -5.59
N SER A 308 -1.41 6.66 -5.42
CA SER A 308 -1.10 5.72 -4.36
C SER A 308 -1.21 4.29 -4.85
N VAL A 309 -0.28 3.45 -4.42
CA VAL A 309 -0.31 1.99 -4.62
C VAL A 309 0.06 1.28 -3.33
N ALA A 310 -0.55 0.13 -3.08
CA ALA A 310 -0.19 -0.74 -1.96
C ALA A 310 -0.47 -2.21 -2.31
N PHE A 311 0.28 -3.12 -1.68
CA PHE A 311 -0.03 -4.55 -1.70
C PHE A 311 -1.01 -4.91 -0.59
N SER A 312 -1.81 -5.94 -0.81
CA SER A 312 -2.47 -6.68 0.26
C SER A 312 -1.44 -7.39 1.13
N SER A 313 -1.79 -7.68 2.39
CA SER A 313 -0.88 -8.33 3.35
C SER A 313 -0.39 -9.71 2.89
N ASP A 314 -1.20 -10.44 2.13
CA ASP A 314 -0.86 -11.72 1.52
C ASP A 314 -0.04 -11.60 0.22
N GLY A 315 0.19 -10.36 -0.27
CA GLY A 315 0.94 -10.07 -1.49
C GLY A 315 0.22 -10.45 -2.78
N THR A 316 -1.04 -10.89 -2.73
CA THR A 316 -1.75 -11.40 -3.92
C THR A 316 -2.45 -10.32 -4.73
N HIS A 317 -2.80 -9.20 -4.08
CA HIS A 317 -3.52 -8.11 -4.69
C HIS A 317 -2.77 -6.78 -4.55
N ILE A 318 -3.05 -5.88 -5.48
CA ILE A 318 -2.59 -4.50 -5.46
C ILE A 318 -3.82 -3.59 -5.46
N VAL A 319 -3.82 -2.55 -4.64
CA VAL A 319 -4.76 -1.45 -4.75
C VAL A 319 -4.07 -0.22 -5.32
N SER A 320 -4.77 0.52 -6.16
CA SER A 320 -4.32 1.82 -6.68
C SER A 320 -5.42 2.86 -6.59
N GLY A 321 -5.07 4.05 -6.11
CA GLY A 321 -5.91 5.24 -6.10
C GLY A 321 -5.46 6.23 -7.16
N SER A 322 -6.40 6.84 -7.88
CA SER A 322 -6.08 7.73 -9.00
C SER A 322 -6.96 8.98 -9.04
N SER A 323 -6.38 10.04 -9.60
CA SER A 323 -7.10 11.27 -9.94
C SER A 323 -8.17 11.07 -11.03
N ASP A 324 -8.30 9.88 -11.61
CA ASP A 324 -9.36 9.51 -12.55
C ASP A 324 -10.70 9.17 -11.87
N ARG A 325 -10.78 9.38 -10.56
CA ARG A 325 -11.97 9.06 -9.75
C ARG A 325 -12.22 7.56 -9.65
N SER A 326 -11.16 6.78 -9.55
CA SER A 326 -11.31 5.35 -9.32
C SER A 326 -10.28 4.80 -8.34
N VAL A 327 -10.72 3.82 -7.59
CA VAL A 327 -9.87 2.84 -6.91
C VAL A 327 -9.87 1.57 -7.77
N ARG A 328 -8.71 0.99 -8.02
CA ARG A 328 -8.63 -0.27 -8.75
C ARG A 328 -7.92 -1.32 -7.92
N VAL A 329 -8.44 -2.53 -8.02
CA VAL A 329 -7.82 -3.72 -7.46
C VAL A 329 -7.30 -4.57 -8.61
N TRP A 330 -6.08 -5.03 -8.47
CA TRP A 330 -5.37 -5.81 -9.46
C TRP A 330 -4.93 -7.12 -8.83
N ASP A 331 -5.08 -8.20 -9.57
CA ASP A 331 -4.58 -9.51 -9.18
C ASP A 331 -3.11 -9.63 -9.63
N LEU A 332 -2.24 -9.95 -8.68
CA LEU A 332 -0.84 -10.19 -8.96
C LEU A 332 -0.61 -11.62 -9.46
N VAL A 333 -1.38 -12.56 -8.95
CA VAL A 333 -1.26 -13.96 -9.34
C VAL A 333 -1.65 -14.10 -10.81
N ASP A 334 -0.68 -14.42 -11.66
CA ASP A 334 -0.96 -14.85 -13.01
C ASP A 334 -1.55 -16.26 -12.96
N TYR A 335 -2.87 -16.33 -12.96
CA TYR A 335 -3.54 -17.59 -13.32
C TYR A 335 -3.26 -17.97 -14.80
N ASN A 336 -2.45 -17.19 -15.53
CA ASN A 336 -2.01 -17.53 -16.89
C ASN A 336 -1.21 -18.85 -16.96
N GLY A 337 -0.64 -19.30 -15.81
CA GLY A 337 -0.08 -20.64 -15.69
C GLY A 337 -1.13 -21.73 -15.36
N LEU A 338 -2.34 -21.32 -14.95
CA LEU A 338 -3.45 -22.21 -14.60
C LEU A 338 -4.69 -22.00 -15.49
N LEU A 339 -4.54 -21.31 -16.63
CA LEU A 339 -5.61 -21.27 -17.62
C LEU A 339 -5.82 -22.70 -18.12
N TRP A 340 -7.02 -23.19 -17.84
CA TRP A 340 -7.47 -24.47 -18.28
C TRP A 340 -8.47 -24.29 -19.44
N THR A 341 -8.43 -25.22 -20.35
CA THR A 341 -9.45 -25.37 -21.41
C THR A 341 -10.26 -26.61 -21.14
N TYR A 342 -11.57 -26.51 -21.31
CA TYR A 342 -12.43 -27.66 -21.23
C TYR A 342 -12.51 -28.33 -22.60
N ASN A 343 -12.16 -29.62 -22.63
CA ASN A 343 -12.36 -30.45 -23.82
C ASN A 343 -13.76 -31.12 -23.75
N SER A 344 -14.70 -30.52 -24.47
CA SER A 344 -16.11 -31.00 -24.49
C SER A 344 -16.30 -32.41 -25.07
N GLU A 345 -15.36 -32.85 -25.91
CA GLU A 345 -15.45 -34.20 -26.51
C GLU A 345 -15.02 -35.29 -25.53
N ARG A 346 -14.13 -34.95 -24.60
CA ARG A 346 -13.51 -35.91 -23.69
C ARG A 346 -13.90 -35.74 -22.23
N GLY A 347 -14.56 -34.63 -21.88
CA GLY A 347 -15.11 -34.40 -20.52
C GLY A 347 -14.07 -34.06 -19.46
N TYR A 348 -12.93 -33.44 -19.82
CA TYR A 348 -11.90 -33.06 -18.84
C TYR A 348 -11.33 -31.67 -19.08
N ILE A 349 -10.73 -31.15 -18.03
CA ILE A 349 -10.00 -29.89 -18.02
C ILE A 349 -8.53 -30.16 -18.32
N MET A 350 -7.97 -29.42 -19.26
CA MET A 350 -6.56 -29.48 -19.66
C MET A 350 -5.84 -28.17 -19.29
N SER A 351 -4.53 -28.25 -19.10
CA SER A 351 -3.68 -27.07 -19.04
C SER A 351 -3.75 -26.28 -20.36
N ASN A 352 -3.41 -25.01 -20.32
CA ASN A 352 -3.40 -24.15 -21.53
C ASN A 352 -2.42 -24.64 -22.60
N SER A 353 -1.38 -25.39 -22.21
CA SER A 353 -0.47 -26.07 -23.13
C SER A 353 -1.13 -27.21 -23.89
N GLY A 354 -2.27 -27.70 -23.42
CA GLY A 354 -2.98 -28.84 -24.01
C GLY A 354 -2.31 -30.19 -23.74
N GLU A 355 -1.25 -30.21 -22.93
CA GLU A 355 -0.45 -31.42 -22.68
C GLU A 355 -0.78 -32.10 -21.35
N ASP A 356 -1.25 -31.32 -20.34
CA ASP A 356 -1.53 -31.85 -19.02
C ASP A 356 -3.03 -32.00 -18.76
N LEU A 357 -3.45 -33.20 -18.38
CA LEU A 357 -4.79 -33.47 -17.87
C LEU A 357 -4.86 -32.96 -16.42
N LEU A 358 -5.65 -31.92 -16.18
CA LEU A 358 -5.79 -31.34 -14.84
C LEU A 358 -6.89 -32.04 -14.03
N MET A 359 -8.06 -32.28 -14.63
CA MET A 359 -9.21 -32.85 -13.94
C MET A 359 -10.26 -33.39 -14.93
N TRP A 360 -10.92 -34.45 -14.55
CA TRP A 360 -12.15 -34.92 -15.20
C TRP A 360 -13.36 -34.37 -14.45
N LEU A 361 -14.38 -33.88 -15.17
CA LEU A 361 -15.61 -33.34 -14.58
C LEU A 361 -16.82 -34.14 -15.09
N PRO A 362 -17.74 -34.52 -14.18
CA PRO A 362 -19.03 -35.02 -14.57
C PRO A 362 -19.81 -34.01 -15.42
N GLN A 363 -20.51 -34.48 -16.44
CA GLN A 363 -21.27 -33.62 -17.36
C GLN A 363 -22.35 -32.77 -16.66
N GLU A 364 -22.82 -33.19 -15.50
CA GLU A 364 -23.83 -32.48 -14.72
C GLU A 364 -23.30 -31.20 -14.08
N ILE A 365 -21.98 -31.11 -13.85
CA ILE A 365 -21.34 -29.94 -13.21
C ILE A 365 -20.92 -28.88 -14.23
N LEU A 366 -20.77 -29.25 -15.49
CA LEU A 366 -20.29 -28.36 -16.56
C LEU A 366 -21.11 -27.09 -16.79
N PRO A 367 -22.46 -27.10 -16.75
CA PRO A 367 -23.24 -25.88 -16.99
C PRO A 367 -23.06 -24.82 -15.92
N VAL A 368 -22.43 -25.14 -14.79
CA VAL A 368 -22.29 -24.28 -13.61
C VAL A 368 -20.87 -23.74 -13.50
N LEU A 369 -19.94 -24.26 -14.28
CA LEU A 369 -18.54 -23.82 -14.29
C LEU A 369 -18.41 -22.59 -15.20
N CYS A 370 -18.78 -21.41 -14.68
CA CYS A 370 -18.87 -20.20 -15.50
C CYS A 370 -17.53 -19.53 -15.77
N HIS A 371 -16.47 -19.83 -14.98
CA HIS A 371 -15.18 -19.16 -15.11
C HIS A 371 -14.02 -19.98 -14.55
N PRO A 372 -12.81 -19.94 -15.14
CA PRO A 372 -11.62 -20.64 -14.66
C PRO A 372 -11.19 -20.31 -13.21
N TYR A 373 -11.71 -19.25 -12.65
CA TYR A 373 -11.33 -18.74 -11.32
C TYR A 373 -12.30 -19.11 -10.19
N ASN A 374 -13.35 -19.89 -10.47
CA ASN A 374 -14.30 -20.26 -9.43
C ASN A 374 -13.74 -21.35 -8.50
N SER A 375 -13.47 -20.99 -7.25
CA SER A 375 -13.18 -21.95 -6.19
C SER A 375 -14.43 -22.60 -5.58
N LEU A 376 -15.62 -22.04 -5.85
CA LEU A 376 -16.90 -22.50 -5.36
C LEU A 376 -17.84 -22.75 -6.53
N ILE A 377 -18.39 -23.96 -6.61
CA ILE A 377 -19.40 -24.36 -7.60
C ILE A 377 -20.73 -24.52 -6.87
N ILE A 378 -21.74 -23.74 -7.29
CA ILE A 378 -23.12 -23.85 -6.78
C ILE A 378 -24.02 -24.32 -7.93
N SER A 379 -24.70 -25.41 -7.74
CA SER A 379 -25.67 -25.94 -8.71
C SER A 379 -27.01 -26.21 -8.06
N SER A 380 -28.02 -26.50 -8.87
CA SER A 380 -29.34 -26.97 -8.37
C SER A 380 -29.27 -28.28 -7.61
N GLN A 381 -28.17 -29.02 -7.71
CA GLN A 381 -27.90 -30.30 -7.03
C GLN A 381 -27.08 -30.12 -5.74
N GLY A 382 -26.68 -28.90 -5.40
CA GLY A 382 -25.85 -28.59 -4.25
C GLY A 382 -24.64 -27.67 -4.58
N SER A 383 -23.81 -27.40 -3.59
CA SER A 383 -22.59 -26.63 -3.74
C SER A 383 -21.36 -27.50 -3.45
N ALA A 384 -20.28 -27.25 -4.17
CA ALA A 384 -19.00 -27.91 -3.97
C ALA A 384 -17.89 -26.88 -4.03
N LYS A 385 -16.89 -27.02 -3.15
CA LYS A 385 -15.68 -26.23 -3.18
C LYS A 385 -14.55 -27.04 -3.81
N VAL A 386 -13.85 -26.45 -4.78
CA VAL A 386 -12.66 -27.06 -5.39
C VAL A 386 -11.44 -26.31 -4.86
N ASP A 387 -10.58 -27.02 -4.17
CA ASP A 387 -9.30 -26.45 -3.66
C ASP A 387 -8.20 -26.72 -4.69
N PHE A 388 -7.89 -25.70 -5.49
CA PHE A 388 -6.84 -25.80 -6.50
C PHE A 388 -5.42 -25.70 -5.94
N GLN A 389 -5.23 -25.18 -4.72
CA GLN A 389 -3.90 -25.07 -4.10
C GLN A 389 -3.33 -26.43 -3.67
N ASN A 390 -4.22 -27.36 -3.30
CA ASN A 390 -3.86 -28.70 -2.85
C ASN A 390 -4.26 -29.81 -3.85
N CYS A 391 -4.68 -29.43 -5.06
CA CYS A 391 -5.09 -30.38 -6.08
C CYS A 391 -3.93 -31.27 -6.51
N LYS A 392 -4.16 -32.58 -6.43
CA LYS A 392 -3.28 -33.57 -7.03
C LYS A 392 -3.64 -33.75 -8.50
N ILE A 393 -2.63 -33.71 -9.36
CA ILE A 393 -2.78 -33.94 -10.79
C ILE A 393 -2.88 -35.47 -11.07
N GLY A 394 -3.72 -35.88 -12.00
CA GLY A 394 -3.86 -37.28 -12.41
C GLY A 394 -4.91 -38.06 -11.63
N PRO A 395 -4.71 -39.38 -11.41
CA PRO A 395 -5.71 -40.24 -10.81
C PRO A 395 -6.19 -39.90 -9.39
N ASP A 396 -5.39 -39.09 -8.69
CA ASP A 396 -5.66 -38.72 -7.29
C ASP A 396 -6.52 -37.46 -7.13
N TRP A 397 -7.02 -36.88 -8.21
CA TRP A 397 -7.83 -35.64 -8.21
C TRP A 397 -9.09 -35.72 -7.34
N MET A 398 -9.68 -36.94 -7.15
CA MET A 398 -10.87 -37.12 -6.31
C MET A 398 -10.68 -36.65 -4.87
N ASN A 399 -9.43 -36.56 -4.40
CA ASN A 399 -9.12 -36.04 -3.06
C ASN A 399 -9.19 -34.51 -2.96
N CYS A 400 -9.38 -33.81 -4.09
CA CYS A 400 -9.55 -32.36 -4.15
C CYS A 400 -11.04 -31.93 -4.09
N TYR A 401 -11.96 -32.87 -4.17
CA TYR A 401 -13.40 -32.61 -4.16
C TYR A 401 -13.96 -32.80 -2.76
N THR A 402 -14.50 -31.76 -2.17
CA THR A 402 -15.22 -31.81 -0.91
C THR A 402 -16.66 -31.34 -1.15
N PRO A 403 -17.67 -32.24 -1.10
CA PRO A 403 -19.06 -31.80 -1.13
C PRO A 403 -19.36 -30.97 0.11
N LEU A 404 -19.94 -29.79 -0.09
CA LEU A 404 -20.50 -29.01 1.02
C LEU A 404 -21.84 -29.66 1.38
N VAL A 405 -21.95 -30.16 2.62
CA VAL A 405 -23.15 -30.74 3.20
C VAL A 405 -24.19 -29.67 3.51
#